data_f598cff7f27b08a56614f45b1feb670c
#
_entry.id   f598cff7f27b08a56614f45b1feb670c
#
_cell.length_a   1.000
_cell.length_b   1.000
_cell.length_c   1.000
_cell.angle_alpha   90.00
_cell.angle_beta   90.00
_cell.angle_gamma   90.00
#
_symmetry.space_group_name_H-M   'P 1'
#
loop_
_entity.id
_entity.type
_entity.pdbx_description
1 polymer ?
#
loop_
_entity_poly.entity_id
_entity_poly.type
_entity_poly.pdbx_seq_one_letter_code
_entity_poly.pdbx_strand_id
1 'polypeptide(L)'
;MIATASQHGLFAAEQGRQIDLCPAHRDTQQSLMFLQRTPYQHASRQRIRDWLLFAARCLIIALLAAAFMRPVFARTAQSAPNAGGETEVVVLLDRSLSMRYGTRWRSAQDAVRKRIASLGRGDQLTLVPFDVRATAVNDASSEATVLRAALDTIQPVDAGTRLAPAVGLARRLLGVSKLPKKELVVVSDFQRSAWDLGDDVAMPPATTIVPIDVSTDSVVDRSVRSIEMRRDPAAPGERVIVAARVLNVGAAAKGVSVQLEIAGRVVEARTLDLPADGGGTVAFAPVAVPADGAPTRIVLAP
;
A
#
# COMPACT_ATOMS: atom_id res chain seq x y z
N MET A 1 23.49 24.34 -19.16
CA MET A 1 23.55 24.30 -20.62
C MET A 1 22.13 24.17 -21.10
N ILE A 2 21.50 25.26 -21.35
CA ILE A 2 21.14 25.89 -22.63
C ILE A 2 20.08 25.01 -23.32
N ALA A 3 18.83 25.37 -23.21
CA ALA A 3 18.03 26.26 -24.06
C ALA A 3 17.52 25.48 -25.29
N THR A 4 16.36 25.63 -25.82
CA THR A 4 15.68 26.83 -26.28
C THR A 4 14.21 26.54 -26.58
N ALA A 5 13.42 27.50 -26.28
CA ALA A 5 12.06 27.70 -26.78
C ALA A 5 12.08 28.04 -28.28
N SER A 6 10.98 27.75 -28.99
CA SER A 6 10.58 28.53 -30.12
C SER A 6 9.07 28.64 -30.21
N GLN A 7 8.62 29.85 -30.03
CA GLN A 7 7.32 30.41 -30.43
C GLN A 7 7.28 30.61 -31.94
N HIS A 8 6.08 30.58 -32.51
CA HIS A 8 5.55 31.44 -33.58
C HIS A 8 4.09 31.05 -33.72
N GLY A 9 3.14 31.86 -33.47
CA GLY A 9 2.93 33.26 -33.94
C GLY A 9 1.90 33.23 -35.05
N LEU A 10 0.70 33.60 -34.69
CA LEU A 10 -0.04 34.81 -35.13
C LEU A 10 -0.56 34.90 -36.59
N PHE A 11 -1.75 35.37 -36.66
CA PHE A 11 -2.53 36.23 -37.60
C PHE A 11 -3.72 35.48 -38.18
N ALA A 12 -4.94 35.73 -37.81
CA ALA A 12 -5.84 36.88 -38.03
C ALA A 12 -5.95 37.26 -39.52
N ALA A 13 -7.15 37.11 -40.06
CA ALA A 13 -7.79 38.12 -40.86
C ALA A 13 -9.24 37.74 -41.20
N GLU A 14 -10.13 38.55 -40.71
CA GLU A 14 -11.46 38.80 -41.21
C GLU A 14 -11.40 39.08 -42.70
N GLN A 15 -12.37 38.59 -43.45
CA GLN A 15 -12.98 39.37 -44.50
C GLN A 15 -14.36 38.80 -44.84
N GLY A 16 -15.34 39.59 -44.53
CA GLY A 16 -16.71 39.43 -44.98
C GLY A 16 -16.82 39.55 -46.49
N ARG A 17 -17.73 38.81 -47.10
CA ARG A 17 -18.33 39.13 -48.39
C ARG A 17 -19.76 38.64 -48.42
N GLN A 18 -20.55 39.56 -48.39
CA GLN A 18 -21.79 39.94 -49.02
C GLN A 18 -22.55 38.87 -49.81
N ILE A 19 -23.80 38.83 -49.44
CA ILE A 19 -24.89 38.06 -49.98
C ILE A 19 -25.27 38.64 -51.37
N ASP A 20 -25.30 37.81 -52.37
CA ASP A 20 -26.06 38.08 -53.60
C ASP A 20 -27.20 37.08 -53.73
N LEU A 21 -28.39 37.62 -53.58
CA LEU A 21 -29.66 37.01 -53.94
C LEU A 21 -29.82 37.05 -55.46
N CYS A 22 -30.02 35.91 -56.08
CA CYS A 22 -30.75 35.83 -57.36
C CYS A 22 -31.25 34.40 -57.62
N PRO A 23 -32.16 34.18 -58.52
CA PRO A 23 -33.53 33.75 -58.13
C PRO A 23 -33.81 32.29 -58.54
N ALA A 24 -34.99 31.87 -58.08
CA ALA A 24 -35.61 30.59 -58.37
C ALA A 24 -35.49 30.10 -59.80
N HIS A 25 -34.93 28.88 -59.96
CA HIS A 25 -35.30 28.04 -61.09
C HIS A 25 -35.78 26.70 -60.56
N ARG A 26 -37.02 26.41 -60.87
CA ARG A 26 -37.69 25.13 -60.69
C ARG A 26 -36.96 24.08 -61.52
N ASP A 27 -36.40 23.10 -60.83
CA ASP A 27 -36.27 21.76 -61.35
C ASP A 27 -36.29 20.77 -60.20
N THR A 28 -37.49 20.61 -59.69
CA THR A 28 -37.87 19.44 -58.90
C THR A 28 -37.94 18.26 -59.88
N GLN A 29 -36.97 17.39 -59.91
CA GLN A 29 -37.15 15.93 -60.23
C GLN A 29 -35.89 15.09 -60.43
N GLN A 30 -34.71 15.50 -59.99
CA GLN A 30 -33.56 14.63 -60.18
C GLN A 30 -32.76 14.26 -58.91
N SER A 31 -33.24 14.57 -57.74
CA SER A 31 -32.52 14.25 -56.48
C SER A 31 -32.91 12.94 -55.79
N LEU A 32 -33.78 12.13 -56.39
CA LEU A 32 -34.19 10.86 -55.81
C LEU A 32 -33.48 9.62 -56.35
N MET A 33 -32.51 9.80 -57.26
CA MET A 33 -31.84 8.68 -57.94
C MET A 33 -30.60 8.18 -57.19
N PHE A 34 -30.22 8.81 -56.08
CA PHE A 34 -29.09 8.40 -55.22
C PHE A 34 -29.50 7.64 -53.95
N LEU A 35 -30.76 7.37 -53.74
CA LEU A 35 -31.21 6.37 -52.78
C LEU A 35 -31.17 4.98 -53.39
N GLN A 36 -30.01 4.58 -53.90
CA GLN A 36 -29.74 3.17 -54.08
C GLN A 36 -29.80 2.53 -52.68
N ARG A 37 -30.79 1.69 -52.50
CA ARG A 37 -30.90 0.78 -51.36
C ARG A 37 -29.53 0.13 -51.19
N THR A 38 -28.80 0.56 -50.17
CA THR A 38 -27.67 -0.22 -49.66
C THR A 38 -28.21 -1.61 -49.35
N PRO A 39 -27.72 -2.66 -50.04
CA PRO A 39 -28.15 -3.99 -49.68
C PRO A 39 -27.81 -4.17 -48.22
N TYR A 40 -28.82 -4.41 -47.41
CA TYR A 40 -28.61 -4.91 -46.05
C TYR A 40 -27.68 -6.12 -46.18
N GLN A 41 -26.44 -5.95 -45.82
CA GLN A 41 -25.58 -7.09 -45.61
C GLN A 41 -26.22 -7.88 -44.47
N HIS A 42 -26.94 -8.92 -44.85
CA HIS A 42 -27.29 -9.96 -43.91
C HIS A 42 -25.98 -10.36 -43.25
N ALA A 43 -25.81 -9.99 -42.01
CA ALA A 43 -24.80 -10.58 -41.14
C ALA A 43 -25.11 -12.09 -41.14
N SER A 44 -24.52 -12.79 -42.14
CA SER A 44 -24.56 -14.23 -42.12
C SER A 44 -23.94 -14.63 -40.78
N ARG A 45 -24.74 -15.27 -39.94
CA ARG A 45 -24.22 -16.00 -38.78
C ARG A 45 -23.17 -16.95 -39.33
N GLN A 46 -21.90 -16.51 -39.35
CA GLN A 46 -20.78 -17.39 -39.63
C GLN A 46 -20.82 -18.47 -38.54
N ARG A 47 -21.42 -19.62 -38.89
CA ARG A 47 -21.24 -20.84 -38.13
C ARG A 47 -19.73 -21.08 -38.10
N ILE A 48 -19.15 -21.06 -36.91
CA ILE A 48 -17.74 -21.40 -36.71
C ILE A 48 -17.59 -22.83 -37.22
N ARG A 49 -17.11 -22.94 -38.46
CA ARG A 49 -16.96 -24.22 -39.17
C ARG A 49 -15.79 -25.02 -38.63
N ASP A 50 -14.79 -24.31 -38.07
CA ASP A 50 -13.57 -24.90 -37.51
C ASP A 50 -13.51 -24.68 -36.02
N TRP A 51 -14.45 -25.33 -35.32
CA TRP A 51 -14.53 -25.23 -33.86
C TRP A 51 -13.20 -25.66 -33.18
N LEU A 52 -12.51 -26.66 -33.74
CA LEU A 52 -11.23 -27.11 -33.25
C LEU A 52 -10.15 -26.04 -33.36
N LEU A 53 -10.12 -25.28 -34.45
CA LEU A 53 -9.17 -24.18 -34.67
C LEU A 53 -9.46 -23.00 -33.71
N PHE A 54 -10.74 -22.70 -33.46
CA PHE A 54 -11.14 -21.70 -32.49
C PHE A 54 -10.72 -22.09 -31.07
N ALA A 55 -10.99 -23.34 -30.67
CA ALA A 55 -10.58 -23.86 -29.38
C ALA A 55 -9.05 -23.83 -29.19
N ALA A 56 -8.28 -24.18 -30.22
CA ALA A 56 -6.81 -24.10 -30.18
C ALA A 56 -6.31 -22.66 -30.00
N ARG A 57 -6.91 -21.68 -30.66
CA ARG A 57 -6.57 -20.26 -30.46
C ARG A 57 -6.89 -19.77 -29.06
N CYS A 58 -8.07 -20.12 -28.54
CA CYS A 58 -8.44 -19.79 -27.16
C CYS A 58 -7.48 -20.44 -26.15
N LEU A 59 -7.08 -21.68 -26.39
CA LEU A 59 -6.13 -22.39 -25.53
C LEU A 59 -4.76 -21.71 -25.52
N ILE A 60 -4.25 -21.30 -26.72
CA ILE A 60 -2.97 -20.60 -26.81
C ILE A 60 -3.02 -19.27 -26.04
N ILE A 61 -4.10 -18.49 -26.21
CA ILE A 61 -4.27 -17.23 -25.48
C ILE A 61 -4.35 -17.46 -23.98
N ALA A 62 -5.09 -18.49 -23.54
CA ALA A 62 -5.22 -18.87 -22.14
C ALA A 62 -3.86 -19.31 -21.54
N LEU A 63 -3.09 -20.10 -22.27
CA LEU A 63 -1.74 -20.52 -21.85
C LEU A 63 -0.78 -19.34 -21.79
N LEU A 64 -0.88 -18.43 -22.75
CA LEU A 64 -0.05 -17.22 -22.77
C LEU A 64 -0.39 -16.30 -21.60
N ALA A 65 -1.68 -16.09 -21.33
CA ALA A 65 -2.14 -15.36 -20.16
C ALA A 65 -1.68 -16.03 -18.85
N ALA A 66 -1.78 -17.36 -18.75
CA ALA A 66 -1.32 -18.11 -17.59
C ALA A 66 0.20 -18.00 -17.38
N ALA A 67 0.98 -17.97 -18.46
CA ALA A 67 2.44 -17.78 -18.40
C ALA A 67 2.84 -16.40 -17.86
N PHE A 68 2.06 -15.35 -18.18
CA PHE A 68 2.31 -14.00 -17.66
C PHE A 68 1.74 -13.77 -16.25
N MET A 69 0.74 -14.53 -15.83
CA MET A 69 0.12 -14.38 -14.51
C MET A 69 1.03 -14.77 -13.35
N ARG A 70 2.16 -15.46 -13.59
CA ARG A 70 3.02 -16.00 -12.52
C ARG A 70 2.15 -16.50 -11.36
N PRO A 71 1.34 -17.56 -11.53
CA PRO A 71 0.45 -18.00 -10.47
C PRO A 71 1.30 -18.38 -9.27
N VAL A 72 1.34 -17.49 -8.29
CA VAL A 72 1.87 -17.80 -6.97
C VAL A 72 0.80 -18.67 -6.32
N PHE A 73 0.97 -19.98 -6.44
CA PHE A 73 0.19 -20.90 -5.61
C PHE A 73 0.66 -20.66 -4.18
N ALA A 74 -0.02 -19.75 -3.47
CA ALA A 74 0.05 -19.70 -2.03
C ALA A 74 -0.46 -21.06 -1.54
N ARG A 75 0.43 -22.03 -1.44
CA ARG A 75 0.19 -23.16 -0.57
C ARG A 75 0.08 -22.53 0.82
N THR A 76 -1.14 -22.35 1.31
CA THR A 76 -1.37 -22.32 2.74
C THR A 76 -0.75 -23.63 3.22
N ALA A 77 0.48 -23.52 3.70
CA ALA A 77 1.11 -24.61 4.41
C ALA A 77 0.31 -24.76 5.72
N GLN A 78 -0.84 -25.42 5.62
CA GLN A 78 -1.35 -26.14 6.77
C GLN A 78 -0.20 -27.05 7.14
N SER A 79 0.41 -26.76 8.29
CA SER A 79 1.45 -27.55 8.88
C SER A 79 0.94 -28.99 8.95
N ALA A 80 1.29 -29.78 7.93
CA ALA A 80 1.08 -31.22 8.01
C ALA A 80 1.90 -31.68 9.21
N PRO A 81 1.32 -32.46 10.15
CA PRO A 81 2.06 -32.98 11.27
C PRO A 81 3.26 -33.72 10.73
N ASN A 82 4.44 -33.32 11.18
CA ASN A 82 5.78 -33.71 10.75
C ASN A 82 5.90 -35.15 10.29
N ALA A 83 5.89 -35.36 8.98
CA ALA A 83 6.41 -36.59 8.41
C ALA A 83 7.95 -36.49 8.41
N GLY A 84 8.58 -36.96 9.49
CA GLY A 84 9.97 -37.39 9.61
C GLY A 84 11.04 -36.40 9.09
N GLY A 85 11.63 -35.63 9.97
CA GLY A 85 12.85 -34.84 9.73
C GLY A 85 12.92 -33.64 10.64
N GLU A 86 14.05 -33.45 11.27
CA GLU A 86 14.36 -32.30 12.12
C GLU A 86 14.36 -31.00 11.30
N THR A 87 13.69 -29.99 11.80
CA THR A 87 13.50 -28.72 11.10
C THR A 87 14.16 -27.57 11.86
N GLU A 88 14.96 -26.77 11.16
CA GLU A 88 15.41 -25.48 11.67
C GLU A 88 14.39 -24.42 11.36
N VAL A 89 13.83 -23.83 12.40
CA VAL A 89 12.78 -22.81 12.30
C VAL A 89 13.34 -21.46 12.74
N VAL A 90 13.31 -20.47 11.88
CA VAL A 90 13.61 -19.09 12.25
C VAL A 90 12.31 -18.31 12.21
N VAL A 91 11.92 -17.70 13.32
CA VAL A 91 10.73 -16.86 13.44
C VAL A 91 11.14 -15.40 13.46
N LEU A 92 10.80 -14.66 12.42
CA LEU A 92 10.90 -13.21 12.38
C LEU A 92 9.63 -12.62 12.98
N LEU A 93 9.77 -11.89 14.08
CA LEU A 93 8.65 -11.25 14.77
C LEU A 93 8.78 -9.74 14.66
N ASP A 94 7.87 -9.12 13.92
CA ASP A 94 7.79 -7.68 13.81
C ASP A 94 7.38 -7.06 15.14
N ARG A 95 8.18 -6.10 15.61
CA ARG A 95 7.92 -5.35 16.85
C ARG A 95 7.84 -3.84 16.63
N SER A 96 7.68 -3.42 15.39
CA SER A 96 7.55 -2.00 15.00
C SER A 96 6.33 -1.33 15.63
N LEU A 97 6.26 0.00 15.50
CA LEU A 97 5.18 0.81 16.05
C LEU A 97 3.79 0.35 15.58
N SER A 98 3.66 -0.05 14.32
CA SER A 98 2.38 -0.52 13.74
C SER A 98 1.80 -1.74 14.45
N MET A 99 2.65 -2.55 15.09
CA MET A 99 2.25 -3.74 15.84
C MET A 99 1.53 -3.39 17.15
N ARG A 100 1.62 -2.14 17.64
CA ARG A 100 0.84 -1.67 18.81
C ARG A 100 -0.63 -1.42 18.48
N TYR A 101 -0.98 -1.35 17.20
CA TYR A 101 -2.35 -1.04 16.82
C TYR A 101 -3.30 -2.22 17.09
N GLY A 102 -4.40 -1.94 17.81
CA GLY A 102 -5.45 -2.92 18.08
C GLY A 102 -4.94 -4.19 18.77
N THR A 103 -5.20 -5.32 18.17
CA THR A 103 -4.83 -6.65 18.69
C THR A 103 -3.61 -7.27 18.01
N ARG A 104 -2.96 -6.56 17.09
CA ARG A 104 -1.87 -7.10 16.25
C ARG A 104 -0.77 -7.76 17.05
N TRP A 105 -0.27 -7.07 18.09
CA TRP A 105 0.78 -7.61 18.93
C TRP A 105 0.37 -8.90 19.62
N ARG A 106 -0.83 -8.93 20.21
CA ARG A 106 -1.36 -10.14 20.85
C ARG A 106 -1.50 -11.28 19.86
N SER A 107 -2.08 -11.01 18.69
CA SER A 107 -2.22 -12.00 17.62
C SER A 107 -0.87 -12.53 17.16
N ALA A 108 0.14 -11.69 17.06
CA ALA A 108 1.51 -12.08 16.72
C ALA A 108 2.13 -12.99 17.77
N GLN A 109 2.03 -12.63 19.04
CA GLN A 109 2.49 -13.48 20.15
C GLN A 109 1.78 -14.83 20.17
N ASP A 110 0.47 -14.86 19.94
CA ASP A 110 -0.32 -16.10 19.91
C ASP A 110 0.08 -16.99 18.73
N ALA A 111 0.37 -16.39 17.57
CA ALA A 111 0.88 -17.12 16.41
C ALA A 111 2.24 -17.78 16.70
N VAL A 112 3.16 -17.03 17.33
CA VAL A 112 4.48 -17.57 17.75
C VAL A 112 4.32 -18.65 18.82
N ARG A 113 3.46 -18.47 19.83
CA ARG A 113 3.18 -19.50 20.85
C ARG A 113 2.63 -20.78 20.23
N LYS A 114 1.74 -20.67 19.25
CA LYS A 114 1.23 -21.82 18.49
C LYS A 114 2.36 -22.52 17.73
N ARG A 115 3.27 -21.75 17.11
CA ARG A 115 4.41 -22.35 16.40
C ARG A 115 5.38 -23.07 17.34
N ILE A 116 5.67 -22.49 18.52
CA ILE A 116 6.45 -23.14 19.57
C ILE A 116 5.79 -24.44 20.04
N ALA A 117 4.48 -24.43 20.24
CA ALA A 117 3.75 -25.62 20.67
C ALA A 117 3.70 -26.74 19.63
N SER A 118 3.90 -26.42 18.36
CA SER A 118 3.91 -27.38 17.23
C SER A 118 5.28 -27.94 16.90
N LEU A 119 6.33 -27.61 17.67
CA LEU A 119 7.67 -28.16 17.48
C LEU A 119 7.67 -29.68 17.74
N GLY A 120 8.25 -30.41 16.78
CA GLY A 120 8.47 -31.84 16.91
C GLY A 120 9.78 -32.15 17.61
N ARG A 121 10.03 -33.46 17.81
CA ARG A 121 11.32 -33.94 18.33
C ARG A 121 12.44 -33.63 17.36
N GLY A 122 13.48 -32.94 17.84
CA GLY A 122 14.64 -32.57 17.04
C GLY A 122 14.49 -31.25 16.26
N ASP A 123 13.29 -30.67 16.24
CA ASP A 123 13.12 -29.32 15.71
C ASP A 123 13.83 -28.31 16.60
N GLN A 124 14.43 -27.29 15.98
CA GLN A 124 15.06 -26.18 16.67
C GLN A 124 14.43 -24.87 16.20
N LEU A 125 14.24 -23.91 17.13
CA LEU A 125 13.63 -22.63 16.82
C LEU A 125 14.48 -21.48 17.36
N THR A 126 14.69 -20.48 16.50
CA THR A 126 15.31 -19.20 16.86
C THR A 126 14.32 -18.06 16.68
N LEU A 127 14.14 -17.24 17.71
CA LEU A 127 13.32 -16.03 17.67
C LEU A 127 14.16 -14.82 17.27
N VAL A 128 13.72 -14.09 16.28
CA VAL A 128 14.36 -12.88 15.76
C VAL A 128 13.35 -11.76 15.73
N PRO A 129 13.19 -11.00 16.83
CA PRO A 129 12.46 -9.75 16.78
C PRO A 129 13.16 -8.77 15.84
N PHE A 130 12.36 -8.03 15.07
CA PHE A 130 12.88 -7.03 14.17
C PHE A 130 12.02 -5.74 14.15
N ASP A 131 12.70 -4.65 13.89
CA ASP A 131 12.18 -3.31 13.60
C ASP A 131 12.97 -2.76 12.40
N VAL A 132 13.70 -1.66 12.51
CA VAL A 132 14.71 -1.22 11.55
C VAL A 132 16.01 -2.06 11.62
N ARG A 133 16.14 -2.88 12.67
CA ARG A 133 17.22 -3.82 12.93
C ARG A 133 16.65 -5.19 13.27
N ALA A 134 17.50 -6.20 13.22
CA ALA A 134 17.11 -7.55 13.60
C ALA A 134 18.21 -8.19 14.47
N THR A 135 17.81 -8.84 15.56
CA THR A 135 18.73 -9.51 16.47
C THR A 135 18.06 -10.79 16.99
N ALA A 136 18.76 -11.90 17.00
CA ALA A 136 18.27 -13.13 17.63
C ALA A 136 18.25 -12.94 19.16
N VAL A 137 17.18 -13.38 19.82
CA VAL A 137 17.05 -13.30 21.30
C VAL A 137 17.36 -14.59 22.00
N ASN A 138 17.50 -15.69 21.25
CA ASN A 138 17.92 -17.00 21.75
C ASN A 138 18.76 -17.71 20.71
N ASP A 139 19.55 -18.66 21.15
CA ASP A 139 20.17 -19.66 20.27
C ASP A 139 19.11 -20.68 19.84
N ALA A 140 19.41 -21.44 18.78
CA ALA A 140 18.53 -22.49 18.30
C ALA A 140 18.20 -23.47 19.44
N SER A 141 16.91 -23.58 19.80
CA SER A 141 16.45 -24.36 20.93
C SER A 141 15.20 -25.16 20.59
N SER A 142 15.08 -26.35 21.18
CA SER A 142 13.87 -27.17 21.14
C SER A 142 13.02 -27.03 22.40
N GLU A 143 13.50 -26.29 23.41
CA GLU A 143 12.83 -26.17 24.72
C GLU A 143 11.74 -25.11 24.69
N ALA A 144 10.47 -25.55 24.74
CA ALA A 144 9.32 -24.64 24.68
C ALA A 144 9.28 -23.64 25.85
N THR A 145 9.79 -24.00 27.03
CA THR A 145 9.87 -23.13 28.21
C THR A 145 10.82 -21.96 27.97
N VAL A 146 12.02 -22.24 27.43
CA VAL A 146 13.03 -21.25 27.10
C VAL A 146 12.51 -20.31 26.00
N LEU A 147 11.90 -20.88 24.95
CA LEU A 147 11.37 -20.11 23.83
C LEU A 147 10.22 -19.19 24.25
N ARG A 148 9.33 -19.66 25.13
CA ARG A 148 8.24 -18.80 25.68
C ARG A 148 8.79 -17.70 26.53
N ALA A 149 9.75 -17.99 27.41
CA ALA A 149 10.40 -16.96 28.23
C ALA A 149 11.08 -15.90 27.35
N ALA A 150 11.79 -16.31 26.30
CA ALA A 150 12.38 -15.40 25.32
C ALA A 150 11.31 -14.55 24.62
N LEU A 151 10.19 -15.14 24.20
CA LEU A 151 9.08 -14.42 23.56
C LEU A 151 8.49 -13.35 24.48
N ASP A 152 8.34 -13.66 25.78
CA ASP A 152 7.73 -12.75 26.75
C ASP A 152 8.63 -11.55 27.09
N THR A 153 9.93 -11.61 26.77
CA THR A 153 10.84 -10.45 26.87
C THR A 153 10.70 -9.45 25.73
N ILE A 154 10.10 -9.87 24.59
CA ILE A 154 9.98 -9.03 23.41
C ILE A 154 8.81 -8.08 23.59
N GLN A 155 9.06 -6.79 23.36
CA GLN A 155 8.04 -5.73 23.42
C GLN A 155 8.06 -4.93 22.12
N PRO A 156 6.90 -4.38 21.69
CA PRO A 156 6.85 -3.46 20.54
C PRO A 156 7.56 -2.15 20.90
N VAL A 157 8.24 -1.59 19.89
CA VAL A 157 9.04 -0.36 20.02
C VAL A 157 8.49 0.75 19.11
N ASP A 158 8.83 2.01 19.43
CA ASP A 158 8.46 3.17 18.63
C ASP A 158 9.45 3.35 17.47
N ALA A 159 9.52 2.36 16.60
CA ALA A 159 10.40 2.36 15.44
C ALA A 159 9.62 1.92 14.18
N GLY A 160 10.13 2.32 13.03
CA GLY A 160 9.65 1.78 11.75
C GLY A 160 10.02 0.30 11.59
N THR A 161 9.61 -0.29 10.46
CA THR A 161 9.96 -1.68 10.14
C THR A 161 10.75 -1.73 8.83
N ARG A 162 11.77 -2.62 8.80
CA ARG A 162 12.55 -2.98 7.61
C ARG A 162 12.75 -4.48 7.61
N LEU A 163 12.26 -5.13 6.56
CA LEU A 163 12.30 -6.59 6.47
C LEU A 163 13.70 -7.12 6.05
N ALA A 164 14.43 -6.36 5.23
CA ALA A 164 15.70 -6.79 4.66
C ALA A 164 16.76 -7.21 5.70
N PRO A 165 17.01 -6.45 6.79
CA PRO A 165 17.97 -6.87 7.82
C PRO A 165 17.54 -8.17 8.51
N ALA A 166 16.23 -8.36 8.74
CA ALA A 166 15.69 -9.56 9.37
C ALA A 166 15.84 -10.79 8.48
N VAL A 167 15.48 -10.66 7.21
CA VAL A 167 15.65 -11.72 6.20
C VAL A 167 17.11 -12.06 6.00
N GLY A 168 18.01 -11.06 5.98
CA GLY A 168 19.45 -11.26 5.91
C GLY A 168 20.00 -12.05 7.10
N LEU A 169 19.52 -11.77 8.32
CA LEU A 169 19.89 -12.53 9.51
C LEU A 169 19.35 -13.96 9.45
N ALA A 170 18.07 -14.15 9.10
CA ALA A 170 17.45 -15.45 8.94
C ALA A 170 18.20 -16.32 7.92
N ARG A 171 18.60 -15.74 6.78
CA ARG A 171 19.42 -16.45 5.78
C ARG A 171 20.72 -16.97 6.37
N ARG A 172 21.42 -16.18 7.19
CA ARG A 172 22.66 -16.61 7.84
C ARG A 172 22.40 -17.75 8.82
N LEU A 173 21.38 -17.61 9.69
CA LEU A 173 21.02 -18.64 10.67
C LEU A 173 20.65 -19.96 9.99
N LEU A 174 19.77 -19.92 9.00
CA LEU A 174 19.36 -21.09 8.23
C LEU A 174 20.51 -21.66 7.38
N GLY A 175 21.45 -20.81 6.93
CA GLY A 175 22.61 -21.22 6.15
C GLY A 175 23.62 -22.04 6.93
N VAL A 176 23.78 -21.79 8.22
CA VAL A 176 24.70 -22.49 9.12
C VAL A 176 24.08 -23.79 9.64
N SER A 177 22.78 -23.90 9.67
CA SER A 177 22.07 -25.07 10.17
C SER A 177 22.34 -26.29 9.33
N LYS A 178 22.63 -27.43 10.03
CA LYS A 178 22.83 -28.75 9.43
C LYS A 178 21.53 -29.55 9.31
N LEU A 179 20.42 -29.05 9.84
CA LEU A 179 19.12 -29.70 9.78
C LEU A 179 18.60 -29.76 8.33
N PRO A 180 17.97 -30.90 7.95
CA PRO A 180 17.61 -31.15 6.55
C PRO A 180 16.47 -30.26 6.07
N LYS A 181 15.59 -29.83 6.97
CA LYS A 181 14.46 -28.94 6.66
C LYS A 181 14.70 -27.57 7.27
N LYS A 182 14.32 -26.54 6.53
CA LYS A 182 14.47 -25.14 6.93
C LYS A 182 13.15 -24.43 6.77
N GLU A 183 12.74 -23.70 7.79
CA GLU A 183 11.49 -22.93 7.78
C GLU A 183 11.75 -21.51 8.26
N LEU A 184 11.27 -20.55 7.48
CA LEU A 184 11.26 -19.15 7.83
C LEU A 184 9.83 -18.72 8.08
N VAL A 185 9.47 -18.45 9.31
CA VAL A 185 8.16 -17.90 9.68
C VAL A 185 8.30 -16.39 9.82
N VAL A 186 7.48 -15.64 9.11
CA VAL A 186 7.48 -14.16 9.17
C VAL A 186 6.14 -13.71 9.73
N VAL A 187 6.16 -13.10 10.91
CA VAL A 187 4.97 -12.60 11.60
C VAL A 187 5.02 -11.07 11.58
N SER A 188 4.16 -10.45 10.78
CA SER A 188 4.10 -8.99 10.60
C SER A 188 2.72 -8.57 10.11
N ASP A 189 2.43 -7.28 10.12
CA ASP A 189 1.28 -6.67 9.44
C ASP A 189 1.57 -6.33 7.96
N PHE A 190 2.73 -6.72 7.46
CA PHE A 190 3.17 -6.62 6.07
C PHE A 190 2.93 -5.25 5.42
N GLN A 191 3.16 -4.17 6.13
CA GLN A 191 3.04 -2.83 5.56
C GLN A 191 4.00 -2.61 4.39
N ARG A 192 3.55 -1.90 3.37
CA ARG A 192 4.36 -1.58 2.17
C ARG A 192 5.67 -0.90 2.50
N SER A 193 5.69 -0.08 3.55
CA SER A 193 6.89 0.62 4.03
C SER A 193 8.00 -0.30 4.54
N ALA A 194 7.68 -1.57 4.84
CA ALA A 194 8.64 -2.57 5.31
C ALA A 194 9.53 -3.13 4.18
N TRP A 195 9.09 -2.98 2.92
CA TRP A 195 9.74 -3.58 1.76
C TRP A 195 10.63 -2.56 1.06
N ASP A 196 11.95 -2.82 1.06
CA ASP A 196 12.88 -2.16 0.15
C ASP A 196 12.96 -2.96 -1.14
N LEU A 197 12.52 -2.38 -2.25
CA LEU A 197 12.42 -3.04 -3.57
C LEU A 197 13.78 -3.43 -4.20
N GLY A 198 14.90 -3.17 -3.50
CA GLY A 198 16.25 -3.46 -3.97
C GLY A 198 16.89 -4.73 -3.39
N ASP A 199 16.29 -5.35 -2.38
CA ASP A 199 16.91 -6.44 -1.65
C ASP A 199 16.44 -7.81 -2.19
N ASP A 200 17.12 -8.33 -3.19
CA ASP A 200 16.96 -9.71 -3.63
C ASP A 200 17.73 -10.64 -2.69
N VAL A 201 17.06 -11.11 -1.65
CA VAL A 201 17.65 -12.01 -0.65
C VAL A 201 17.25 -13.46 -0.98
N ALA A 202 18.09 -14.14 -1.73
CA ALA A 202 17.91 -15.56 -1.99
C ALA A 202 18.08 -16.38 -0.68
N MET A 203 17.09 -17.20 -0.34
CA MET A 203 17.12 -18.11 0.80
C MET A 203 17.91 -19.39 0.48
N PRO A 204 18.46 -20.07 1.51
CA PRO A 204 19.07 -21.38 1.33
C PRO A 204 18.11 -22.38 0.66
N PRO A 205 18.62 -23.34 -0.13
CA PRO A 205 17.78 -24.38 -0.72
C PRO A 205 16.95 -25.11 0.33
N ALA A 206 15.77 -25.59 -0.06
CA ALA A 206 14.81 -26.29 0.80
C ALA A 206 14.25 -25.45 1.97
N THR A 207 14.34 -24.11 1.91
CA THR A 207 13.70 -23.25 2.89
C THR A 207 12.22 -23.02 2.52
N THR A 208 11.32 -23.37 3.43
CA THR A 208 9.90 -23.04 3.32
C THR A 208 9.65 -21.70 4.00
N ILE A 209 8.96 -20.77 3.32
CA ILE A 209 8.60 -19.47 3.90
C ILE A 209 7.11 -19.50 4.26
N VAL A 210 6.81 -19.19 5.52
CA VAL A 210 5.46 -19.16 6.08
C VAL A 210 5.14 -17.74 6.55
N PRO A 211 4.47 -16.94 5.75
CA PRO A 211 4.00 -15.62 6.19
C PRO A 211 2.77 -15.78 7.09
N ILE A 212 2.77 -15.06 8.22
CA ILE A 212 1.63 -14.94 9.13
C ILE A 212 1.26 -13.47 9.19
N ASP A 213 0.17 -13.14 8.52
CA ASP A 213 -0.36 -11.78 8.50
C ASP A 213 -1.21 -11.55 9.74
N VAL A 214 -0.85 -10.53 10.52
CA VAL A 214 -1.58 -10.08 11.71
C VAL A 214 -2.21 -8.71 11.50
N SER A 215 -2.30 -8.25 10.26
CA SER A 215 -3.04 -7.05 9.92
C SER A 215 -4.52 -7.21 10.28
N THR A 216 -5.14 -6.10 10.67
CA THR A 216 -6.59 -6.07 10.88
C THR A 216 -7.26 -5.43 9.67
N ASP A 217 -8.33 -6.04 9.18
CA ASP A 217 -9.01 -5.67 7.93
C ASP A 217 -9.57 -4.23 7.89
N SER A 218 -9.68 -3.56 9.01
CA SER A 218 -10.17 -2.18 9.06
C SER A 218 -9.24 -1.30 9.87
N VAL A 219 -8.25 -0.72 9.21
CA VAL A 219 -7.47 0.36 9.80
C VAL A 219 -8.26 1.65 9.62
N VAL A 220 -8.81 2.19 10.71
CA VAL A 220 -9.26 3.57 10.73
C VAL A 220 -8.09 4.40 11.24
N ASP A 221 -7.47 5.13 10.35
CA ASP A 221 -6.36 6.02 10.70
C ASP A 221 -6.65 7.45 10.23
N ARG A 222 -6.36 8.40 11.11
CA ARG A 222 -6.47 9.83 10.79
C ARG A 222 -5.16 10.50 11.12
N SER A 223 -4.60 11.14 10.14
CA SER A 223 -3.27 11.76 10.28
C SER A 223 -3.22 13.16 9.67
N VAL A 224 -2.41 14.03 10.26
CA VAL A 224 -2.07 15.31 9.67
C VAL A 224 -0.98 15.08 8.62
N ARG A 225 -1.32 15.24 7.35
CA ARG A 225 -0.42 14.98 6.22
C ARG A 225 0.58 16.09 5.99
N SER A 226 0.11 17.33 6.08
CA SER A 226 0.96 18.52 5.91
C SER A 226 0.39 19.69 6.69
N ILE A 227 1.28 20.58 7.09
CA ILE A 227 0.95 21.87 7.69
C ILE A 227 1.56 22.93 6.80
N GLU A 228 0.75 23.88 6.37
CA GLU A 228 1.17 25.04 5.60
C GLU A 228 0.99 26.29 6.45
N MET A 229 2.01 27.13 6.48
CA MET A 229 1.97 28.44 7.12
C MET A 229 2.16 29.54 6.06
N ARG A 230 1.22 30.46 6.00
CA ARG A 230 1.26 31.59 5.08
C ARG A 230 1.15 32.89 5.89
N ARG A 231 1.97 33.87 5.54
CA ARG A 231 1.85 35.22 6.12
C ARG A 231 0.51 35.83 5.70
N ASP A 232 -0.19 36.45 6.64
CA ASP A 232 -1.42 37.19 6.34
C ASP A 232 -1.04 38.63 5.89
N PRO A 233 -1.21 38.97 4.60
CA PRO A 233 -0.85 40.31 4.11
C PRO A 233 -1.82 41.41 4.56
N ALA A 234 -2.99 41.04 5.05
CA ALA A 234 -4.04 42.00 5.43
C ALA A 234 -4.00 42.37 6.92
N ALA A 235 -3.26 41.62 7.75
CA ALA A 235 -3.22 41.88 9.17
C ALA A 235 -2.07 42.81 9.57
N PRO A 236 -2.30 43.80 10.46
CA PRO A 236 -1.23 44.57 11.04
C PRO A 236 -0.38 43.68 11.95
N GLY A 237 0.92 43.68 11.76
CA GLY A 237 1.87 42.84 12.50
C GLY A 237 2.22 41.52 11.81
N GLU A 238 3.06 40.76 12.47
CA GLU A 238 3.51 39.46 11.93
C GLU A 238 2.52 38.34 12.30
N ARG A 239 1.52 38.15 11.45
CA ARG A 239 0.51 37.09 11.60
C ARG A 239 0.63 36.05 10.51
N VAL A 240 0.37 34.82 10.87
CA VAL A 240 0.36 33.68 9.95
C VAL A 240 -0.99 32.97 9.98
N ILE A 241 -1.43 32.55 8.82
CA ILE A 241 -2.54 31.62 8.64
C ILE A 241 -1.94 30.23 8.61
N VAL A 242 -2.40 29.38 9.52
CA VAL A 242 -2.01 27.97 9.57
C VAL A 242 -3.09 27.15 8.91
N ALA A 243 -2.74 26.34 7.92
CA ALA A 243 -3.62 25.38 7.30
C ALA A 243 -3.08 23.97 7.48
N ALA A 244 -3.94 23.03 7.84
CA ALA A 244 -3.60 21.63 8.00
C ALA A 244 -4.37 20.77 7.01
N ARG A 245 -3.67 19.86 6.35
CA ARG A 245 -4.29 18.82 5.53
C ARG A 245 -4.37 17.54 6.33
N VAL A 246 -5.58 17.06 6.55
CA VAL A 246 -5.88 15.84 7.28
C VAL A 246 -6.26 14.75 6.29
N LEU A 247 -5.69 13.56 6.47
CA LEU A 247 -6.03 12.35 5.72
C LEU A 247 -6.81 11.41 6.62
N ASN A 248 -7.83 10.79 6.07
CA ASN A 248 -8.60 9.73 6.69
C ASN A 248 -8.47 8.44 5.89
N VAL A 249 -8.14 7.37 6.54
CA VAL A 249 -8.10 6.02 5.99
C VAL A 249 -9.22 5.22 6.66
N GLY A 250 -10.05 4.55 5.87
CA GLY A 250 -11.20 3.78 6.34
C GLY A 250 -12.52 4.55 6.19
N ALA A 251 -13.47 4.28 7.05
CA ALA A 251 -14.83 4.85 6.97
C ALA A 251 -14.85 6.37 7.07
N ALA A 252 -15.86 6.99 6.44
CA ALA A 252 -16.08 8.44 6.55
C ALA A 252 -16.25 8.86 8.01
N ALA A 253 -15.67 10.00 8.39
CA ALA A 253 -15.74 10.54 9.73
C ALA A 253 -16.35 11.95 9.70
N LYS A 254 -17.31 12.19 10.58
CA LYS A 254 -17.94 13.50 10.73
C LYS A 254 -17.48 14.18 12.00
N GLY A 255 -17.33 15.51 11.94
CA GLY A 255 -17.05 16.32 13.12
C GLY A 255 -15.66 16.06 13.75
N VAL A 256 -14.67 15.64 12.95
CA VAL A 256 -13.31 15.43 13.47
C VAL A 256 -12.74 16.75 13.98
N SER A 257 -12.42 16.80 15.27
CA SER A 257 -11.86 18.01 15.89
C SER A 257 -10.38 18.14 15.55
N VAL A 258 -10.02 19.27 14.94
CA VAL A 258 -8.64 19.63 14.60
C VAL A 258 -8.27 20.85 15.43
N GLN A 259 -7.26 20.71 16.28
CA GLN A 259 -6.86 21.73 17.24
C GLN A 259 -5.50 22.32 16.87
N LEU A 260 -5.41 23.64 16.89
CA LEU A 260 -4.15 24.36 16.79
C LEU A 260 -3.64 24.66 18.19
N GLU A 261 -2.49 24.12 18.53
CA GLU A 261 -1.80 24.37 19.81
C GLU A 261 -0.56 25.20 19.59
N ILE A 262 -0.36 26.20 20.45
CA ILE A 262 0.86 27.00 20.52
C ILE A 262 1.34 26.97 21.98
N ALA A 263 2.62 26.64 22.18
CA ALA A 263 3.22 26.49 23.50
C ALA A 263 2.43 25.54 24.43
N GLY A 264 1.81 24.48 23.88
CA GLY A 264 1.03 23.50 24.62
C GLY A 264 -0.38 23.97 25.02
N ARG A 265 -0.85 25.11 24.52
CA ARG A 265 -2.21 25.62 24.74
C ARG A 265 -3.01 25.58 23.45
N VAL A 266 -4.23 25.08 23.53
CA VAL A 266 -5.18 25.12 22.40
C VAL A 266 -5.57 26.56 22.14
N VAL A 267 -5.23 27.07 20.98
CA VAL A 267 -5.56 28.45 20.52
C VAL A 267 -6.87 28.47 19.77
N GLU A 268 -7.08 27.47 18.93
CA GLU A 268 -8.32 27.35 18.13
C GLU A 268 -8.61 25.88 17.88
N ALA A 269 -9.89 25.52 17.85
CA ALA A 269 -10.36 24.20 17.45
C ALA A 269 -11.39 24.35 16.34
N ARG A 270 -11.29 23.52 15.31
CA ARG A 270 -12.23 23.45 14.18
C ARG A 270 -12.64 22.01 13.90
N THR A 271 -13.85 21.85 13.44
CA THR A 271 -14.36 20.53 13.03
C THR A 271 -14.27 20.38 11.52
N LEU A 272 -13.95 19.16 11.08
CA LEU A 272 -13.82 18.82 9.68
C LEU A 272 -14.51 17.48 9.42
N ASP A 273 -15.33 17.42 8.37
CA ASP A 273 -15.89 16.17 7.87
C ASP A 273 -14.93 15.58 6.85
N LEU A 274 -14.59 14.31 7.04
CA LEU A 274 -13.65 13.59 6.20
C LEU A 274 -14.37 12.48 5.45
N PRO A 275 -14.23 12.41 4.12
CA PRO A 275 -14.77 11.29 3.35
C PRO A 275 -14.02 9.99 3.66
N ALA A 276 -14.62 8.85 3.30
CA ALA A 276 -13.97 7.55 3.37
C ALA A 276 -12.72 7.55 2.46
N ASP A 277 -11.61 7.04 2.97
CA ASP A 277 -10.33 6.95 2.26
C ASP A 277 -9.91 8.26 1.56
N GLY A 278 -10.22 9.40 2.19
CA GLY A 278 -10.01 10.71 1.61
C GLY A 278 -9.41 11.70 2.59
N GLY A 279 -9.35 12.96 2.19
CA GLY A 279 -8.78 14.01 3.03
C GLY A 279 -9.56 15.31 2.96
N GLY A 280 -9.26 16.19 3.89
CA GLY A 280 -9.79 17.54 3.95
C GLY A 280 -8.73 18.52 4.41
N THR A 281 -8.98 19.80 4.17
CA THR A 281 -8.10 20.88 4.62
C THR A 281 -8.87 21.81 5.56
N VAL A 282 -8.26 22.14 6.67
CA VAL A 282 -8.76 23.11 7.63
C VAL A 282 -7.77 24.28 7.72
N ALA A 283 -8.30 25.50 7.68
CA ALA A 283 -7.51 26.71 7.91
C ALA A 283 -7.96 27.37 9.21
N PHE A 284 -7.00 27.82 10.01
CA PHE A 284 -7.23 28.53 11.27
C PHE A 284 -7.20 30.05 11.06
N ALA A 285 -7.75 30.78 11.99
CA ALA A 285 -7.68 32.23 11.99
C ALA A 285 -6.20 32.70 12.08
N PRO A 286 -5.88 33.90 11.54
CA PRO A 286 -4.53 34.42 11.63
C PRO A 286 -4.04 34.54 13.08
N VAL A 287 -2.94 33.86 13.41
CA VAL A 287 -2.31 33.89 14.74
C VAL A 287 -1.02 34.68 14.71
N ALA A 288 -0.69 35.34 15.81
CA ALA A 288 0.60 36.02 15.95
C ALA A 288 1.73 34.96 16.04
N VAL A 289 2.83 35.21 15.36
CA VAL A 289 4.02 34.34 15.49
C VAL A 289 4.61 34.56 16.87
N PRO A 290 4.82 33.48 17.68
CA PRO A 290 5.45 33.62 18.99
C PRO A 290 6.89 34.14 18.85
N ALA A 291 7.18 35.25 19.52
CA ALA A 291 8.52 35.88 19.46
C ALA A 291 9.63 34.99 20.08
N ASP A 292 9.25 34.07 20.96
CA ASP A 292 10.11 33.13 21.65
C ASP A 292 10.36 31.82 20.90
N GLY A 293 9.78 31.70 19.67
CA GLY A 293 9.90 30.47 18.87
C GLY A 293 9.15 29.28 19.45
N ALA A 294 8.11 29.52 20.24
CA ALA A 294 7.32 28.45 20.86
C ALA A 294 6.79 27.43 19.84
N PRO A 295 6.81 26.11 20.15
CA PRO A 295 6.38 25.07 19.26
C PRO A 295 4.88 25.17 18.93
N THR A 296 4.57 25.09 17.64
CA THR A 296 3.19 25.04 17.13
C THR A 296 2.89 23.62 16.70
N ARG A 297 1.74 23.09 17.13
CA ARG A 297 1.29 21.73 16.82
C ARG A 297 -0.13 21.72 16.30
N ILE A 298 -0.42 20.76 15.45
CA ILE A 298 -1.79 20.40 15.07
C ILE A 298 -2.11 19.06 15.70
N VAL A 299 -3.19 19.03 16.48
CA VAL A 299 -3.64 17.82 17.19
C VAL A 299 -5.02 17.43 16.67
N LEU A 300 -5.18 16.16 16.36
CA LEU A 300 -6.50 15.58 16.09
C LEU A 300 -7.04 15.06 17.41
N ALA A 301 -8.12 15.66 17.88
CA ALA A 301 -8.82 15.16 19.06
C ALA A 301 -9.86 14.11 18.67
N PRO A 302 -10.05 13.07 19.48
CA PRO A 302 -11.01 12.00 19.22
C PRO A 302 -12.45 12.50 19.18
#